data_f580672384428a9fc7d05dfad700407e
#
_entry.id   f580672384428a9fc7d05dfad700407e
#
_cell.length_a   1.000
_cell.length_b   1.000
_cell.length_c   1.000
_cell.angle_alpha   90.00
_cell.angle_beta   90.00
_cell.angle_gamma   90.00
#
_symmetry.space_group_name_H-M   'P 1'
#
loop_
_entity.id
_entity.type
_entity.pdbx_description
1 polymer ?
#
loop_
_entity_poly.entity_id
_entity_poly.type
_entity_poly.pdbx_seq_one_letter_code
_entity_poly.pdbx_strand_id
1 'polypeptide(L)'
;MSNRSWFYAANGQQQGPFPEAQLRDLITRGTVRADTLVWSEGMSGWQRAGEIPGLMPAGGAPPSVTQPGGPPPMSSGAGGYAGGGGYGGGPLSIDFGILEFVWRSLVMIIGMVLVIPAPWVLVWYLNWIVPCVKVPGRPNLSFTGNAMTIVPWYFGFIAIVIAVAFLGSDVLSNLINLLQIVLYWLFAKWFVANLASNGQPLGLSFTGSVLAFLGYSILGVLAIFTIIGWAWVYTAMMRWFCRNIQGTQREVLFIGTGLEFLWRAIVAAIASIFIIPIPWVYRWMWQWLASQTVLAERGAQPNG
;
A
#
# COMPACT_ATOMS: atom_id res chain seq x y z
N MET A 1 -40.76 -12.14 -29.73
CA MET A 1 -40.45 -11.56 -28.41
C MET A 1 -39.72 -12.65 -27.65
N SER A 2 -38.42 -12.48 -27.41
CA SER A 2 -37.60 -13.50 -26.77
C SER A 2 -37.93 -13.53 -25.26
N ASN A 3 -38.45 -14.66 -24.80
CA ASN A 3 -38.82 -14.89 -23.40
C ASN A 3 -37.53 -15.23 -22.58
N ARG A 4 -36.56 -14.30 -22.58
CA ARG A 4 -35.28 -14.48 -21.82
C ARG A 4 -35.50 -14.10 -20.38
N SER A 5 -35.06 -14.95 -19.48
CA SER A 5 -34.99 -14.67 -18.03
C SER A 5 -33.77 -13.86 -17.71
N TRP A 6 -33.95 -12.72 -17.05
CA TRP A 6 -32.90 -11.82 -16.65
C TRP A 6 -32.69 -11.82 -15.13
N PHE A 7 -31.45 -11.64 -14.73
CA PHE A 7 -31.06 -11.49 -13.35
C PHE A 7 -30.21 -10.22 -13.22
N TYR A 8 -30.29 -9.54 -12.09
CA TYR A 8 -29.40 -8.44 -11.77
C TYR A 8 -28.78 -8.59 -10.37
N ALA A 9 -27.61 -8.03 -10.14
CA ALA A 9 -26.94 -8.04 -8.85
C ALA A 9 -27.25 -6.77 -8.07
N ALA A 10 -27.85 -6.92 -6.87
CA ALA A 10 -28.07 -5.85 -5.93
C ALA A 10 -27.53 -6.25 -4.55
N ASN A 11 -26.76 -5.38 -3.90
CA ASN A 11 -26.21 -5.61 -2.57
C ASN A 11 -25.43 -6.93 -2.42
N GLY A 12 -24.74 -7.36 -3.49
CA GLY A 12 -23.99 -8.63 -3.49
C GLY A 12 -24.87 -9.89 -3.62
N GLN A 13 -26.16 -9.75 -3.84
CA GLN A 13 -27.10 -10.85 -4.05
C GLN A 13 -27.70 -10.80 -5.47
N GLN A 14 -27.94 -11.98 -6.03
CA GLN A 14 -28.61 -12.15 -7.30
C GLN A 14 -30.13 -12.00 -7.09
N GLN A 15 -30.74 -11.14 -7.89
CA GLN A 15 -32.21 -10.93 -7.93
C GLN A 15 -32.75 -11.42 -9.28
N GLY A 16 -33.85 -12.18 -9.29
CA GLY A 16 -34.46 -12.72 -10.48
C GLY A 16 -35.01 -14.13 -10.31
N PRO A 17 -35.60 -14.77 -11.32
CA PRO A 17 -35.65 -14.34 -12.73
C PRO A 17 -36.71 -13.27 -13.02
N PHE A 18 -36.37 -12.31 -13.88
CA PHE A 18 -37.30 -11.29 -14.38
C PHE A 18 -37.47 -11.41 -15.92
N PRO A 19 -38.67 -11.25 -16.47
CA PRO A 19 -38.83 -11.07 -17.90
C PRO A 19 -38.22 -9.73 -18.35
N GLU A 20 -37.79 -9.63 -19.60
CA GLU A 20 -37.13 -8.44 -20.15
C GLU A 20 -37.92 -7.15 -19.92
N ALA A 21 -39.25 -7.21 -20.02
CA ALA A 21 -40.11 -6.05 -19.76
C ALA A 21 -39.99 -5.52 -18.32
N GLN A 22 -39.90 -6.41 -17.34
CA GLN A 22 -39.73 -6.02 -15.94
C GLN A 22 -38.32 -5.48 -15.68
N LEU A 23 -37.27 -6.03 -16.31
CA LEU A 23 -35.94 -5.49 -16.19
C LEU A 23 -35.88 -4.06 -16.75
N ARG A 24 -36.53 -3.79 -17.88
CA ARG A 24 -36.62 -2.43 -18.46
C ARG A 24 -37.38 -1.45 -17.56
N ASP A 25 -38.42 -1.92 -16.88
CA ASP A 25 -39.12 -1.09 -15.88
C ASP A 25 -38.23 -0.78 -14.67
N LEU A 26 -37.45 -1.75 -14.19
CA LEU A 26 -36.45 -1.52 -13.12
C LEU A 26 -35.35 -0.55 -13.56
N ILE A 27 -34.96 -0.57 -14.83
CA ILE A 27 -34.01 0.40 -15.40
C ILE A 27 -34.64 1.81 -15.44
N THR A 28 -35.89 1.91 -15.89
CA THR A 28 -36.61 3.20 -15.96
C THR A 28 -36.83 3.82 -14.57
N ARG A 29 -37.03 3.00 -13.56
CA ARG A 29 -37.18 3.42 -12.15
C ARG A 29 -35.81 3.73 -11.49
N GLY A 30 -34.70 3.48 -12.18
CA GLY A 30 -33.34 3.72 -11.63
C GLY A 30 -32.87 2.68 -10.63
N THR A 31 -33.58 1.58 -10.44
CA THR A 31 -33.19 0.46 -9.58
C THR A 31 -32.01 -0.31 -10.21
N VAL A 32 -32.06 -0.51 -11.53
CA VAL A 32 -30.98 -1.07 -12.34
C VAL A 32 -30.32 0.09 -13.11
N ARG A 33 -29.07 0.37 -12.85
CA ARG A 33 -28.30 1.44 -13.49
C ARG A 33 -27.36 0.88 -14.55
N ALA A 34 -26.72 1.75 -15.31
CA ALA A 34 -25.77 1.36 -16.36
C ALA A 34 -24.57 0.53 -15.83
N ASP A 35 -24.18 0.73 -14.61
CA ASP A 35 -23.11 0.02 -13.91
C ASP A 35 -23.55 -1.26 -13.19
N THR A 36 -24.85 -1.50 -13.09
CA THR A 36 -25.42 -2.71 -12.45
C THR A 36 -25.11 -3.93 -13.30
N LEU A 37 -24.59 -4.99 -12.67
CA LEU A 37 -24.33 -6.25 -13.34
C LEU A 37 -25.64 -6.98 -13.60
N VAL A 38 -25.84 -7.41 -14.83
CA VAL A 38 -26.98 -8.21 -15.29
C VAL A 38 -26.48 -9.45 -16.01
N TRP A 39 -27.32 -10.49 -15.95
CA TRP A 39 -27.04 -11.74 -16.63
C TRP A 39 -28.35 -12.30 -17.19
N SER A 40 -28.26 -12.94 -18.36
CA SER A 40 -29.37 -13.63 -19.01
C SER A 40 -28.89 -14.96 -19.58
N GLU A 41 -29.78 -15.88 -19.73
CA GLU A 41 -29.51 -17.18 -20.32
C GLU A 41 -28.93 -17.07 -21.74
N GLY A 42 -27.74 -17.69 -21.93
CA GLY A 42 -26.93 -17.57 -23.15
C GLY A 42 -25.78 -16.57 -23.09
N MET A 43 -25.61 -15.82 -22.00
CA MET A 43 -24.44 -14.95 -21.79
C MET A 43 -23.30 -15.72 -21.13
N SER A 44 -22.06 -15.45 -21.55
CA SER A 44 -20.85 -16.09 -21.02
C SER A 44 -20.50 -15.69 -19.58
N GLY A 45 -21.16 -14.65 -19.04
CA GLY A 45 -20.94 -14.13 -17.69
C GLY A 45 -21.77 -12.89 -17.40
N TRP A 46 -21.63 -12.36 -16.19
CA TRP A 46 -22.27 -11.11 -15.77
C TRP A 46 -21.67 -9.93 -16.52
N GLN A 47 -22.52 -9.08 -17.13
CA GLN A 47 -22.12 -7.87 -17.85
C GLN A 47 -22.84 -6.66 -17.29
N ARG A 48 -22.29 -5.47 -17.47
CA ARG A 48 -22.93 -4.23 -17.06
C ARG A 48 -24.12 -3.93 -17.97
N ALA A 49 -25.24 -3.49 -17.39
CA ALA A 49 -26.45 -3.20 -18.14
C ALA A 49 -26.22 -2.17 -19.27
N GLY A 50 -25.31 -1.22 -19.07
CA GLY A 50 -24.93 -0.21 -20.07
C GLY A 50 -24.10 -0.76 -21.24
N GLU A 51 -23.48 -1.93 -21.11
CA GLU A 51 -22.66 -2.56 -22.16
C GLU A 51 -23.48 -3.46 -23.07
N ILE A 52 -24.77 -3.72 -22.75
CA ILE A 52 -25.65 -4.60 -23.52
C ILE A 52 -26.42 -3.77 -24.55
N PRO A 53 -26.19 -3.98 -25.86
CA PRO A 53 -26.86 -3.22 -26.90
C PRO A 53 -28.40 -3.39 -26.83
N GLY A 54 -29.10 -2.27 -26.75
CA GLY A 54 -30.58 -2.24 -26.75
C GLY A 54 -31.25 -2.50 -25.39
N LEU A 55 -30.51 -2.71 -24.32
CA LEU A 55 -31.08 -2.87 -22.97
C LEU A 55 -31.34 -1.50 -22.30
N MET A 56 -30.45 -0.53 -22.48
CA MET A 56 -30.64 0.84 -22.01
C MET A 56 -31.24 1.73 -23.10
N PRO A 57 -32.18 2.66 -22.77
CA PRO A 57 -32.66 3.63 -23.74
C PRO A 57 -31.50 4.50 -24.24
N ALA A 58 -31.34 4.62 -25.55
CA ALA A 58 -30.41 5.52 -26.17
C ALA A 58 -30.89 6.96 -25.92
N GLY A 59 -30.33 7.63 -24.93
CA GLY A 59 -30.65 9.02 -24.68
C GLY A 59 -30.25 9.53 -23.33
N GLY A 60 -29.27 10.44 -23.33
CA GLY A 60 -29.16 11.48 -22.31
C GLY A 60 -28.41 11.11 -21.07
N ALA A 61 -27.18 11.63 -20.99
CA ALA A 61 -26.63 11.98 -19.68
C ALA A 61 -27.65 12.91 -18.98
N PRO A 62 -27.97 12.66 -17.68
CA PRO A 62 -28.84 13.58 -16.96
C PRO A 62 -28.13 14.94 -16.86
N PRO A 63 -28.86 16.07 -17.02
CA PRO A 63 -28.28 17.38 -16.86
C PRO A 63 -27.78 17.51 -15.43
N SER A 64 -26.55 17.97 -15.27
CA SER A 64 -25.98 18.36 -14.01
C SER A 64 -26.77 19.54 -13.45
N VAL A 65 -27.66 19.26 -12.49
CA VAL A 65 -28.35 20.31 -11.71
C VAL A 65 -27.34 20.90 -10.74
N THR A 66 -26.80 22.03 -11.10
CA THR A 66 -26.03 22.88 -10.18
C THR A 66 -27.01 23.46 -9.17
N GLN A 67 -27.05 22.94 -7.98
CA GLN A 67 -27.81 23.49 -6.86
C GLN A 67 -26.85 24.32 -6.01
N PRO A 68 -27.05 25.65 -5.86
CA PRO A 68 -26.22 26.48 -5.02
C PRO A 68 -26.67 26.34 -3.54
N GLY A 69 -25.73 26.04 -2.65
CA GLY A 69 -25.80 26.36 -1.23
C GLY A 69 -26.50 25.33 -0.33
N GLY A 70 -25.81 24.27 0.02
CA GLY A 70 -26.07 23.46 1.22
C GLY A 70 -24.75 23.17 1.95
N PRO A 71 -24.75 23.07 3.31
CA PRO A 71 -23.53 22.76 4.04
C PRO A 71 -22.98 21.39 3.65
N PRO A 72 -21.63 21.20 3.64
CA PRO A 72 -21.03 19.95 3.27
C PRO A 72 -21.43 18.83 4.23
N PRO A 73 -21.75 17.61 3.74
CA PRO A 73 -22.07 16.49 4.61
C PRO A 73 -20.82 16.10 5.41
N MET A 74 -20.98 15.97 6.72
CA MET A 74 -19.97 15.37 7.59
C MET A 74 -19.73 13.92 7.15
N SER A 75 -18.54 13.62 6.61
CA SER A 75 -18.12 12.27 6.34
C SER A 75 -17.76 11.56 7.64
N SER A 76 -18.66 10.73 8.14
CA SER A 76 -18.31 9.67 9.10
C SER A 76 -17.35 8.69 8.39
N GLY A 77 -16.12 8.60 8.92
CA GLY A 77 -15.02 7.83 8.31
C GLY A 77 -15.29 6.34 8.24
N ALA A 78 -15.36 5.86 7.05
CA ALA A 78 -15.00 4.55 6.51
C ALA A 78 -15.25 4.60 4.99
N GLY A 79 -14.61 5.55 4.31
CA GLY A 79 -14.77 5.73 2.87
C GLY A 79 -13.85 4.80 2.11
N GLY A 80 -14.40 3.71 1.59
CA GLY A 80 -13.82 3.05 0.44
C GLY A 80 -13.86 4.01 -0.75
N TYR A 81 -12.70 4.40 -1.28
CA TYR A 81 -12.61 5.15 -2.53
C TYR A 81 -13.00 4.22 -3.69
N ALA A 82 -14.28 4.26 -4.09
CA ALA A 82 -14.72 3.72 -5.37
C ALA A 82 -14.32 4.73 -6.46
N GLY A 83 -13.14 4.56 -7.07
CA GLY A 83 -12.68 5.38 -8.17
C GLY A 83 -13.31 4.96 -9.48
N GLY A 84 -13.96 5.90 -10.15
CA GLY A 84 -14.36 5.81 -11.55
C GLY A 84 -13.15 5.71 -12.49
N GLY A 85 -13.35 5.06 -13.62
CA GLY A 85 -12.33 4.66 -14.57
C GLY A 85 -11.46 5.78 -15.13
N GLY A 86 -10.19 5.46 -15.21
CA GLY A 86 -9.10 6.21 -15.78
C GLY A 86 -7.86 5.85 -14.98
N TYR A 87 -6.84 5.32 -15.52
CA TYR A 87 -5.57 4.82 -14.97
C TYR A 87 -5.35 5.16 -13.49
N GLY A 88 -6.03 4.36 -12.63
CA GLY A 88 -6.49 4.79 -11.33
C GLY A 88 -5.39 4.90 -10.30
N GLY A 89 -5.33 6.06 -9.68
CA GLY A 89 -4.82 6.23 -8.34
C GLY A 89 -5.73 5.50 -7.34
N GLY A 90 -5.16 4.98 -6.26
CA GLY A 90 -5.93 4.32 -5.20
C GLY A 90 -5.00 3.84 -4.09
N PRO A 91 -5.57 3.42 -2.95
CA PRO A 91 -4.78 2.88 -1.86
C PRO A 91 -4.13 1.55 -2.26
N LEU A 92 -2.92 1.32 -1.74
CA LEU A 92 -2.28 0.03 -1.82
C LEU A 92 -2.96 -0.96 -0.87
N SER A 93 -2.86 -2.23 -1.18
CA SER A 93 -3.25 -3.29 -0.24
C SER A 93 -2.15 -4.34 -0.14
N ILE A 94 -2.09 -5.04 0.98
CA ILE A 94 -1.16 -6.14 1.19
C ILE A 94 -1.93 -7.35 1.73
N ASP A 95 -1.64 -8.51 1.17
CA ASP A 95 -2.26 -9.76 1.63
C ASP A 95 -1.25 -10.90 1.60
N PHE A 96 -1.09 -11.56 2.73
CA PHE A 96 -0.22 -12.73 2.91
C PHE A 96 -0.77 -13.69 3.95
N GLY A 97 -0.43 -14.96 3.79
CA GLY A 97 -0.79 -16.01 4.73
C GLY A 97 -0.06 -15.86 6.08
N ILE A 98 -0.79 -16.02 7.20
CA ILE A 98 -0.19 -15.86 8.53
C ILE A 98 0.91 -16.90 8.79
N LEU A 99 0.70 -18.15 8.42
CA LEU A 99 1.70 -19.21 8.60
C LEU A 99 2.95 -18.94 7.77
N GLU A 100 2.78 -18.50 6.51
CA GLU A 100 3.91 -18.09 5.67
C GLU A 100 4.68 -16.93 6.28
N PHE A 101 3.97 -15.93 6.78
CA PHE A 101 4.59 -14.78 7.44
C PHE A 101 5.42 -15.22 8.66
N VAL A 102 4.87 -16.08 9.53
CA VAL A 102 5.56 -16.55 10.74
C VAL A 102 6.86 -17.26 10.40
N TRP A 103 6.79 -18.31 9.58
CA TRP A 103 7.99 -19.13 9.35
C TRP A 103 9.05 -18.36 8.55
N ARG A 104 8.64 -17.51 7.55
CA ARG A 104 9.58 -16.68 6.78
C ARG A 104 10.21 -15.59 7.64
N SER A 105 9.44 -14.98 8.55
CA SER A 105 9.99 -14.00 9.51
C SER A 105 10.94 -14.67 10.49
N LEU A 106 10.69 -15.88 10.95
CA LEU A 106 11.62 -16.64 11.78
C LEU A 106 12.94 -16.92 11.04
N VAL A 107 12.88 -17.38 9.80
CA VAL A 107 14.08 -17.60 8.97
C VAL A 107 14.83 -16.28 8.77
N MET A 108 14.09 -15.17 8.53
CA MET A 108 14.69 -13.84 8.38
C MET A 108 15.42 -13.42 9.67
N ILE A 109 14.81 -13.59 10.84
CA ILE A 109 15.43 -13.25 12.13
C ILE A 109 16.68 -14.09 12.37
N ILE A 110 16.59 -15.42 12.18
CA ILE A 110 17.73 -16.32 12.34
C ILE A 110 18.85 -15.94 11.37
N GLY A 111 18.54 -15.68 10.11
CA GLY A 111 19.52 -15.27 9.12
C GLY A 111 20.21 -13.93 9.47
N MET A 112 19.48 -12.98 10.04
CA MET A 112 20.04 -11.72 10.52
C MET A 112 20.96 -11.90 11.74
N VAL A 113 20.58 -12.76 12.69
CA VAL A 113 21.38 -13.09 13.86
C VAL A 113 22.69 -13.79 13.48
N LEU A 114 22.66 -14.66 12.48
CA LEU A 114 23.84 -15.37 11.99
C LEU A 114 24.80 -14.46 11.21
N VAL A 115 24.42 -13.22 10.87
CA VAL A 115 25.20 -12.19 10.18
C VAL A 115 25.62 -12.58 8.75
N ILE A 116 26.29 -13.72 8.57
CA ILE A 116 26.82 -14.14 7.26
C ILE A 116 25.70 -14.32 6.21
N PRO A 117 24.60 -15.06 6.45
CA PRO A 117 23.55 -15.25 5.44
C PRO A 117 22.60 -14.06 5.30
N ALA A 118 22.72 -13.02 6.13
CA ALA A 118 21.77 -11.91 6.21
C ALA A 118 21.44 -11.25 4.85
N PRO A 119 22.40 -10.91 3.95
CA PRO A 119 22.08 -10.31 2.67
C PRO A 119 21.22 -11.22 1.77
N TRP A 120 21.47 -12.51 1.76
CA TRP A 120 20.72 -13.48 0.94
C TRP A 120 19.32 -13.75 1.50
N VAL A 121 19.23 -13.90 2.82
CA VAL A 121 17.95 -14.09 3.51
C VAL A 121 17.07 -12.85 3.38
N LEU A 122 17.66 -11.65 3.43
CA LEU A 122 16.94 -10.41 3.18
C LEU A 122 16.34 -10.37 1.77
N VAL A 123 17.12 -10.66 0.74
CA VAL A 123 16.64 -10.69 -0.65
C VAL A 123 15.58 -11.76 -0.85
N TRP A 124 15.79 -12.95 -0.26
CA TRP A 124 14.80 -14.02 -0.28
C TRP A 124 13.46 -13.58 0.36
N TYR A 125 13.52 -12.87 1.50
CA TYR A 125 12.33 -12.34 2.16
C TYR A 125 11.64 -11.24 1.32
N LEU A 126 12.42 -10.34 0.71
CA LEU A 126 11.89 -9.29 -0.17
C LEU A 126 11.21 -9.87 -1.42
N ASN A 127 11.77 -10.93 -2.01
CA ASN A 127 11.16 -11.63 -3.15
C ASN A 127 9.83 -12.30 -2.81
N TRP A 128 9.54 -12.51 -1.54
CA TRP A 128 8.26 -13.02 -1.09
C TRP A 128 7.29 -11.90 -0.70
N ILE A 129 7.73 -10.91 0.09
CA ILE A 129 6.81 -9.91 0.65
C ILE A 129 6.38 -8.87 -0.40
N VAL A 130 7.26 -8.52 -1.34
CA VAL A 130 6.95 -7.51 -2.37
C VAL A 130 5.80 -7.94 -3.28
N PRO A 131 5.71 -9.18 -3.79
CA PRO A 131 4.54 -9.63 -4.56
C PRO A 131 3.23 -9.66 -3.77
N CYS A 132 3.28 -9.70 -2.43
CA CYS A 132 2.09 -9.63 -1.61
C CYS A 132 1.45 -8.22 -1.60
N VAL A 133 2.20 -7.19 -2.03
CA VAL A 133 1.71 -5.82 -2.15
C VAL A 133 0.98 -5.66 -3.48
N LYS A 134 -0.30 -5.33 -3.41
CA LYS A 134 -1.13 -5.07 -4.59
C LYS A 134 -1.18 -3.57 -4.85
N VAL A 135 -0.74 -3.18 -6.03
CA VAL A 135 -0.67 -1.78 -6.47
C VAL A 135 -1.74 -1.56 -7.54
N PRO A 136 -2.66 -0.58 -7.38
CA PRO A 136 -3.68 -0.28 -8.38
C PRO A 136 -3.06 0.03 -9.75
N GLY A 137 -3.54 -0.68 -10.78
CA GLY A 137 -3.04 -0.52 -12.16
C GLY A 137 -1.63 -1.06 -12.43
N ARG A 138 -1.02 -1.80 -11.49
CA ARG A 138 0.29 -2.46 -11.65
C ARG A 138 0.25 -3.88 -11.09
N PRO A 139 -0.18 -4.86 -11.89
CA PRO A 139 -0.20 -6.26 -11.47
C PRO A 139 1.22 -6.79 -11.30
N ASN A 140 1.34 -7.86 -10.49
CA ASN A 140 2.56 -8.64 -10.33
C ASN A 140 3.80 -7.79 -9.94
N LEU A 141 3.67 -7.02 -8.86
CA LEU A 141 4.82 -6.35 -8.27
C LEU A 141 5.87 -7.40 -7.89
N SER A 142 7.13 -7.14 -8.20
CA SER A 142 8.24 -8.05 -7.93
C SER A 142 9.49 -7.29 -7.52
N PHE A 143 10.42 -8.00 -6.90
CA PHE A 143 11.69 -7.45 -6.49
C PHE A 143 12.81 -8.10 -7.32
N THR A 144 13.68 -7.31 -7.92
CA THR A 144 14.75 -7.77 -8.82
C THR A 144 16.16 -7.57 -8.24
N GLY A 145 16.25 -7.05 -7.01
CA GLY A 145 17.53 -6.80 -6.35
C GLY A 145 18.33 -8.07 -6.08
N ASN A 146 19.65 -7.99 -6.26
CA ASN A 146 20.57 -9.09 -6.01
C ASN A 146 21.32 -8.88 -4.69
N ALA A 147 21.45 -9.94 -3.89
CA ALA A 147 22.20 -9.91 -2.63
C ALA A 147 23.67 -9.47 -2.84
N MET A 148 24.30 -9.86 -3.95
CA MET A 148 25.69 -9.50 -4.23
C MET A 148 25.92 -7.99 -4.36
N THR A 149 24.90 -7.20 -4.65
CA THR A 149 25.04 -5.73 -4.66
C THR A 149 25.10 -5.12 -3.28
N ILE A 150 24.53 -5.79 -2.26
CA ILE A 150 24.58 -5.34 -0.85
C ILE A 150 25.77 -5.93 -0.08
N VAL A 151 26.25 -7.08 -0.47
CA VAL A 151 27.35 -7.82 0.21
C VAL A 151 28.56 -6.94 0.51
N PRO A 152 29.13 -6.16 -0.42
CA PRO A 152 30.36 -5.39 -0.14
C PRO A 152 30.18 -4.35 0.95
N TRP A 153 29.14 -3.55 0.92
CA TRP A 153 28.91 -2.51 1.90
C TRP A 153 28.34 -3.05 3.21
N TYR A 154 27.61 -4.18 3.18
CA TYR A 154 27.14 -4.86 4.38
C TYR A 154 28.34 -5.42 5.19
N PHE A 155 29.19 -6.25 4.56
CA PHE A 155 30.34 -6.80 5.27
C PHE A 155 31.42 -5.76 5.56
N GLY A 156 31.55 -4.73 4.72
CA GLY A 156 32.41 -3.58 5.00
C GLY A 156 31.98 -2.87 6.30
N PHE A 157 30.65 -2.67 6.48
CA PHE A 157 30.12 -2.11 7.72
C PHE A 157 30.38 -3.03 8.92
N ILE A 158 30.14 -4.33 8.81
CA ILE A 158 30.41 -5.30 9.89
C ILE A 158 31.89 -5.29 10.28
N ALA A 159 32.80 -5.24 9.29
CA ALA A 159 34.22 -5.14 9.56
C ALA A 159 34.59 -3.86 10.34
N ILE A 160 33.98 -2.72 9.99
CA ILE A 160 34.15 -1.45 10.73
C ILE A 160 33.63 -1.58 12.16
N VAL A 161 32.43 -2.17 12.35
CA VAL A 161 31.86 -2.39 13.71
C VAL A 161 32.78 -3.23 14.56
N ILE A 162 33.30 -4.33 14.01
CA ILE A 162 34.26 -5.21 14.72
C ILE A 162 35.54 -4.45 15.06
N ALA A 163 36.11 -3.74 14.10
CA ALA A 163 37.36 -2.97 14.34
C ALA A 163 37.17 -1.92 15.43
N VAL A 164 36.06 -1.19 15.44
CA VAL A 164 35.77 -0.19 16.47
C VAL A 164 35.53 -0.83 17.83
N ALA A 165 34.88 -1.99 17.89
CA ALA A 165 34.67 -2.75 19.12
C ALA A 165 36.04 -3.14 19.76
N PHE A 166 37.04 -3.52 18.93
CA PHE A 166 38.38 -3.80 19.42
C PHE A 166 39.14 -2.54 19.92
N LEU A 167 38.85 -1.37 19.31
CA LEU A 167 39.48 -0.12 19.71
C LEU A 167 38.92 0.47 21.02
N GLY A 168 37.73 0.05 21.42
CA GLY A 168 37.07 0.45 22.67
C GLY A 168 36.76 1.95 22.78
N SER A 169 36.59 2.65 21.66
CA SER A 169 36.39 4.10 21.63
C SER A 169 34.91 4.48 21.53
N ASP A 170 34.38 5.18 22.54
CA ASP A 170 32.99 5.67 22.55
C ASP A 170 32.70 6.64 21.39
N VAL A 171 33.68 7.47 21.02
CA VAL A 171 33.56 8.41 19.91
C VAL A 171 33.36 7.67 18.59
N LEU A 172 34.14 6.62 18.34
CA LEU A 172 34.00 5.79 17.14
C LEU A 172 32.69 5.01 17.14
N SER A 173 32.23 4.54 18.30
CA SER A 173 30.93 3.87 18.44
C SER A 173 29.76 4.80 18.07
N ASN A 174 29.83 6.08 18.47
CA ASN A 174 28.81 7.06 18.06
C ASN A 174 28.85 7.35 16.54
N LEU A 175 30.04 7.37 15.93
CA LEU A 175 30.17 7.51 14.47
C LEU A 175 29.58 6.32 13.71
N ILE A 176 29.67 5.10 14.25
CA ILE A 176 29.00 3.92 13.68
C ILE A 176 27.49 4.12 13.60
N ASN A 177 26.85 4.69 14.63
CA ASN A 177 25.42 4.96 14.61
C ASN A 177 25.03 5.91 13.47
N LEU A 178 25.84 6.93 13.20
CA LEU A 178 25.63 7.82 12.05
C LEU A 178 25.82 7.09 10.70
N LEU A 179 26.86 6.27 10.61
CA LEU A 179 27.12 5.45 9.42
C LEU A 179 25.96 4.48 9.15
N GLN A 180 25.38 3.88 10.19
CA GLN A 180 24.22 3.00 10.07
C GLN A 180 23.00 3.71 9.46
N ILE A 181 22.76 4.98 9.82
CA ILE A 181 21.69 5.79 9.22
C ILE A 181 21.93 5.99 7.72
N VAL A 182 23.18 6.25 7.33
CA VAL A 182 23.56 6.36 5.89
C VAL A 182 23.32 5.05 5.17
N LEU A 183 23.61 3.90 5.79
CA LEU A 183 23.34 2.59 5.20
C LEU A 183 21.84 2.32 5.02
N TYR A 184 21.01 2.73 5.96
CA TYR A 184 19.55 2.64 5.81
C TYR A 184 19.04 3.50 4.65
N TRP A 185 19.62 4.69 4.46
CA TRP A 185 19.30 5.55 3.31
C TRP A 185 19.76 4.92 1.99
N LEU A 186 20.96 4.33 1.93
CA LEU A 186 21.45 3.59 0.75
C LEU A 186 20.58 2.37 0.46
N PHE A 187 20.16 1.64 1.49
CA PHE A 187 19.24 0.53 1.36
C PHE A 187 17.89 0.97 0.78
N ALA A 188 17.34 2.09 1.25
CA ALA A 188 16.10 2.64 0.71
C ALA A 188 16.22 2.97 -0.78
N LYS A 189 17.34 3.58 -1.21
CA LYS A 189 17.63 3.83 -2.63
C LYS A 189 17.70 2.54 -3.44
N TRP A 190 18.46 1.59 -2.94
CA TRP A 190 18.61 0.29 -3.59
C TRP A 190 17.27 -0.46 -3.68
N PHE A 191 16.48 -0.48 -2.61
CA PHE A 191 15.19 -1.14 -2.58
C PHE A 191 14.22 -0.55 -3.62
N VAL A 192 14.07 0.77 -3.64
CA VAL A 192 13.16 1.46 -4.58
C VAL A 192 13.58 1.24 -6.03
N ALA A 193 14.88 1.30 -6.32
CA ALA A 193 15.42 1.10 -7.67
C ALA A 193 15.22 -0.32 -8.22
N ASN A 194 15.08 -1.33 -7.35
CA ASN A 194 14.92 -2.72 -7.74
C ASN A 194 13.45 -3.21 -7.71
N LEU A 195 12.50 -2.31 -7.65
CA LEU A 195 11.08 -2.67 -7.81
C LEU A 195 10.73 -2.83 -9.29
N ALA A 196 10.01 -3.90 -9.60
CA ALA A 196 9.58 -4.25 -10.94
C ALA A 196 8.09 -4.63 -10.96
N SER A 197 7.47 -4.60 -12.13
CA SER A 197 6.10 -5.06 -12.37
C SER A 197 6.07 -5.87 -13.66
N ASN A 198 5.44 -7.04 -13.65
CA ASN A 198 5.45 -7.99 -14.78
C ASN A 198 6.87 -8.30 -15.31
N GLY A 199 7.86 -8.39 -14.41
CA GLY A 199 9.25 -8.66 -14.78
C GLY A 199 10.00 -7.47 -15.39
N GLN A 200 9.36 -6.31 -15.56
CA GLN A 200 9.98 -5.09 -16.09
C GLN A 200 10.32 -4.12 -14.97
N PRO A 201 11.54 -3.56 -14.92
CA PRO A 201 11.90 -2.55 -13.93
C PRO A 201 10.96 -1.35 -13.99
N LEU A 202 10.52 -0.86 -12.84
CA LEU A 202 9.64 0.31 -12.77
C LEU A 202 10.38 1.63 -13.02
N GLY A 203 11.73 1.63 -13.06
CA GLY A 203 12.53 2.84 -13.20
C GLY A 203 12.36 3.80 -12.04
N LEU A 204 11.96 3.30 -10.86
CA LEU A 204 11.80 4.12 -9.67
C LEU A 204 13.16 4.53 -9.09
N SER A 205 13.23 5.74 -8.56
CA SER A 205 14.39 6.24 -7.85
C SER A 205 13.96 6.94 -6.56
N PHE A 206 14.77 6.79 -5.52
CA PHE A 206 14.59 7.53 -4.28
C PHE A 206 15.50 8.75 -4.29
N THR A 207 14.92 9.95 -4.31
CA THR A 207 15.62 11.25 -4.43
C THR A 207 15.77 11.97 -3.10
N GLY A 208 15.27 11.38 -2.00
CA GLY A 208 15.37 11.96 -0.66
C GLY A 208 16.84 12.18 -0.24
N SER A 209 17.16 13.37 0.33
CA SER A 209 18.50 13.68 0.77
C SER A 209 18.88 12.91 2.03
N VAL A 210 20.17 12.54 2.16
CA VAL A 210 20.68 11.87 3.36
C VAL A 210 20.58 12.77 4.60
N LEU A 211 20.74 14.09 4.44
CA LEU A 211 20.62 15.05 5.54
C LEU A 211 19.19 15.12 6.09
N ALA A 212 18.18 15.09 5.21
CA ALA A 212 16.79 15.05 5.67
C ALA A 212 16.50 13.72 6.38
N PHE A 213 16.99 12.59 5.85
CA PHE A 213 16.86 11.28 6.50
C PHE A 213 17.50 11.25 7.89
N LEU A 214 18.71 11.81 8.01
CA LEU A 214 19.41 11.99 9.30
C LEU A 214 18.61 12.89 10.24
N GLY A 215 18.07 14.01 9.74
CA GLY A 215 17.24 14.93 10.53
C GLY A 215 16.00 14.24 11.12
N TYR A 216 15.28 13.47 10.32
CA TYR A 216 14.15 12.66 10.81
C TYR A 216 14.57 11.58 11.81
N SER A 217 15.74 10.97 11.63
CA SER A 217 16.26 9.97 12.56
C SER A 217 16.59 10.58 13.92
N ILE A 218 17.26 11.73 13.94
CA ILE A 218 17.57 12.48 15.17
C ILE A 218 16.26 12.95 15.84
N LEU A 219 15.34 13.52 15.06
CA LEU A 219 14.05 13.97 15.57
C LEU A 219 13.24 12.81 16.16
N GLY A 220 13.33 11.62 15.55
CA GLY A 220 12.71 10.38 16.05
C GLY A 220 13.24 10.00 17.44
N VAL A 221 14.55 10.06 17.63
CA VAL A 221 15.18 9.80 18.95
C VAL A 221 14.73 10.84 19.98
N LEU A 222 14.75 12.12 19.63
CA LEU A 222 14.29 13.20 20.52
C LEU A 222 12.78 13.06 20.86
N ALA A 223 11.98 12.61 19.91
CA ALA A 223 10.54 12.43 20.10
C ALA A 223 10.18 11.30 21.09
N ILE A 224 11.10 10.38 21.39
CA ILE A 224 10.89 9.34 22.41
C ILE A 224 10.67 9.97 23.78
N PHE A 225 11.39 11.07 24.08
CA PHE A 225 11.24 11.79 25.34
C PHE A 225 9.84 12.44 25.53
N THR A 226 9.10 12.63 24.44
CA THR A 226 7.72 13.15 24.49
C THR A 226 6.66 12.08 24.70
N ILE A 227 7.07 10.81 24.84
CA ILE A 227 6.22 9.62 25.03
C ILE A 227 5.33 9.31 23.81
N ILE A 228 4.68 10.33 23.22
CA ILE A 228 3.72 10.19 22.11
C ILE A 228 4.20 10.80 20.79
N GLY A 229 5.14 11.77 20.82
CA GLY A 229 5.57 12.55 19.64
C GLY A 229 6.23 11.73 18.55
N TRP A 230 6.83 10.60 18.88
CA TRP A 230 7.46 9.71 17.90
C TRP A 230 6.50 9.24 16.80
N ALA A 231 5.18 9.12 17.09
CA ALA A 231 4.18 8.72 16.11
C ALA A 231 4.00 9.77 15.01
N TRP A 232 4.06 11.06 15.35
CA TRP A 232 4.00 12.16 14.37
C TRP A 232 5.28 12.26 13.56
N VAL A 233 6.43 12.07 14.20
CA VAL A 233 7.73 12.04 13.49
C VAL A 233 7.76 10.89 12.50
N TYR A 234 7.31 9.70 12.89
CA TYR A 234 7.24 8.54 12.02
C TYR A 234 6.33 8.80 10.79
N THR A 235 5.13 9.31 11.01
CA THR A 235 4.21 9.61 9.89
C THR A 235 4.72 10.76 9.01
N ALA A 236 5.41 11.75 9.56
CA ALA A 236 6.07 12.80 8.79
C ALA A 236 7.21 12.23 7.93
N MET A 237 8.03 11.35 8.50
CA MET A 237 9.09 10.64 7.79
C MET A 237 8.52 9.77 6.65
N MET A 238 7.42 9.05 6.89
CA MET A 238 6.74 8.24 5.85
C MET A 238 6.21 9.11 4.71
N ARG A 239 5.60 10.26 5.01
CA ARG A 239 5.17 11.23 3.99
C ARG A 239 6.35 11.76 3.19
N TRP A 240 7.42 12.12 3.86
CA TRP A 240 8.65 12.57 3.20
C TRP A 240 9.24 11.46 2.32
N PHE A 241 9.30 10.22 2.81
CA PHE A 241 9.80 9.07 2.05
C PHE A 241 8.99 8.84 0.79
N CYS A 242 7.66 8.77 0.91
CA CYS A 242 6.77 8.55 -0.23
C CYS A 242 6.89 9.64 -1.29
N ARG A 243 6.94 10.92 -0.89
CA ARG A 243 7.10 12.06 -1.82
C ARG A 243 8.43 12.04 -2.59
N ASN A 244 9.46 11.41 -2.05
CA ASN A 244 10.77 11.31 -2.68
C ASN A 244 10.93 10.05 -3.56
N ILE A 245 9.88 9.25 -3.75
CA ILE A 245 9.87 8.18 -4.75
C ILE A 245 9.47 8.79 -6.10
N GLN A 246 10.40 8.77 -7.06
CA GLN A 246 10.23 9.32 -8.40
C GLN A 246 10.50 8.25 -9.46
N GLY A 247 10.16 8.55 -10.72
CA GLY A 247 10.42 7.67 -11.88
C GLY A 247 9.15 7.25 -12.62
N THR A 248 7.95 7.63 -12.13
CA THR A 248 6.68 7.37 -12.82
C THR A 248 5.83 8.64 -12.89
N GLN A 249 4.78 8.60 -13.72
CA GLN A 249 3.80 9.70 -13.82
C GLN A 249 2.88 9.79 -12.58
N ARG A 250 3.00 8.83 -11.65
CA ARG A 250 2.22 8.79 -10.41
C ARG A 250 3.08 9.14 -9.22
N GLU A 251 2.50 9.83 -8.27
CA GLU A 251 3.09 10.13 -6.97
C GLU A 251 2.62 9.13 -5.94
N VAL A 252 3.54 8.75 -5.05
CA VAL A 252 3.23 7.94 -3.87
C VAL A 252 2.99 8.88 -2.71
N LEU A 253 1.80 8.85 -2.14
CA LEU A 253 1.42 9.70 -1.01
C LEU A 253 1.08 8.84 0.20
N PHE A 254 1.53 9.27 1.38
CA PHE A 254 1.13 8.67 2.65
C PHE A 254 0.15 9.61 3.37
N ILE A 255 -1.09 9.16 3.57
CA ILE A 255 -2.19 9.95 4.15
C ILE A 255 -2.44 9.64 5.64
N GLY A 256 -1.77 8.62 6.20
CA GLY A 256 -1.94 8.22 7.59
C GLY A 256 -1.64 9.34 8.58
N THR A 257 -2.41 9.41 9.67
CA THR A 257 -2.25 10.39 10.73
C THR A 257 -1.41 9.87 11.89
N GLY A 258 -0.73 10.76 12.63
CA GLY A 258 0.06 10.40 13.81
C GLY A 258 -0.78 9.76 14.90
N LEU A 259 -2.03 10.23 15.10
CA LEU A 259 -2.94 9.69 16.10
C LEU A 259 -3.36 8.25 15.75
N GLU A 260 -3.69 8.00 14.48
CA GLU A 260 -4.06 6.65 14.03
C GLU A 260 -2.89 5.67 14.17
N PHE A 261 -1.67 6.12 13.85
CA PHE A 261 -0.49 5.31 14.04
C PHE A 261 -0.23 5.03 15.52
N LEU A 262 -0.36 6.05 16.39
CA LEU A 262 -0.10 5.95 17.82
C LEU A 262 -0.95 4.88 18.49
N TRP A 263 -2.28 4.96 18.35
CA TRP A 263 -3.15 4.01 19.03
C TRP A 263 -2.97 2.57 18.52
N ARG A 264 -2.73 2.41 17.20
CA ARG A 264 -2.43 1.10 16.62
C ARG A 264 -1.10 0.53 17.14
N ALA A 265 -0.09 1.37 17.26
CA ALA A 265 1.20 0.96 17.81
C ALA A 265 1.11 0.57 19.29
N ILE A 266 0.28 1.29 20.08
CA ILE A 266 -0.01 0.93 21.47
C ILE A 266 -0.72 -0.44 21.54
N VAL A 267 -1.75 -0.66 20.72
CA VAL A 267 -2.42 -1.97 20.66
C VAL A 267 -1.45 -3.07 20.23
N ALA A 268 -0.60 -2.79 19.25
CA ALA A 268 0.42 -3.74 18.80
C ALA A 268 1.43 -4.06 19.91
N ALA A 269 1.87 -3.06 20.68
CA ALA A 269 2.79 -3.25 21.79
C ALA A 269 2.15 -4.11 22.90
N ILE A 270 0.92 -3.81 23.29
CA ILE A 270 0.19 -4.58 24.31
C ILE A 270 -0.04 -6.01 23.84
N ALA A 271 -0.49 -6.21 22.62
CA ALA A 271 -0.71 -7.54 22.06
C ALA A 271 0.59 -8.35 21.92
N SER A 272 1.73 -7.68 21.69
CA SER A 272 3.05 -8.32 21.58
C SER A 272 3.59 -8.84 22.92
N ILE A 273 3.00 -8.44 24.05
CA ILE A 273 3.28 -9.06 25.36
C ILE A 273 2.88 -10.55 25.33
N PHE A 274 1.83 -10.87 24.58
CA PHE A 274 1.41 -12.24 24.33
C PHE A 274 1.99 -12.70 22.99
N ILE A 275 2.88 -13.68 22.97
CA ILE A 275 3.58 -14.16 21.77
C ILE A 275 2.62 -14.59 20.66
N ILE A 276 1.49 -15.22 21.03
CA ILE A 276 0.52 -15.80 20.08
C ILE A 276 -0.09 -14.76 19.14
N PRO A 277 -0.56 -13.55 19.56
CA PRO A 277 -1.19 -12.59 18.67
C PRO A 277 -0.24 -11.84 17.73
N ILE A 278 1.09 -11.91 17.94
CA ILE A 278 2.08 -11.14 17.18
C ILE A 278 1.83 -11.20 15.66
N PRO A 279 1.68 -12.37 15.00
CA PRO A 279 1.51 -12.43 13.55
C PRO A 279 0.26 -11.71 13.04
N TRP A 280 -0.85 -11.80 13.77
CA TRP A 280 -2.12 -11.14 13.39
C TRP A 280 -2.03 -9.63 13.54
N VAL A 281 -1.40 -9.16 14.61
CA VAL A 281 -1.22 -7.73 14.88
C VAL A 281 -0.29 -7.10 13.86
N TYR A 282 0.83 -7.75 13.51
CA TYR A 282 1.71 -7.27 12.47
C TYR A 282 1.04 -7.27 11.09
N ARG A 283 0.28 -8.33 10.74
CA ARG A 283 -0.51 -8.34 9.50
C ARG A 283 -1.49 -7.18 9.45
N TRP A 284 -2.23 -6.94 10.53
CA TRP A 284 -3.17 -5.82 10.65
C TRP A 284 -2.47 -4.46 10.50
N MET A 285 -1.29 -4.28 11.12
CA MET A 285 -0.50 -3.07 10.99
C MET A 285 -0.02 -2.86 9.54
N TRP A 286 0.49 -3.91 8.87
CA TRP A 286 0.92 -3.84 7.47
C TRP A 286 -0.23 -3.51 6.53
N GLN A 287 -1.41 -4.11 6.74
CA GLN A 287 -2.61 -3.83 5.96
C GLN A 287 -3.03 -2.37 6.11
N TRP A 288 -2.98 -1.83 7.33
CA TRP A 288 -3.26 -0.42 7.56
C TRP A 288 -2.22 0.48 6.89
N LEU A 289 -0.91 0.23 7.05
CA LEU A 289 0.15 1.02 6.39
C LEU A 289 -0.02 1.03 4.87
N ALA A 290 -0.32 -0.12 4.28
CA ALA A 290 -0.60 -0.22 2.85
C ALA A 290 -1.82 0.61 2.46
N SER A 291 -2.93 0.54 3.19
CA SER A 291 -4.15 1.31 2.92
C SER A 291 -3.96 2.83 3.05
N GLN A 292 -3.00 3.27 3.86
CA GLN A 292 -2.66 4.69 4.00
C GLN A 292 -1.67 5.18 2.93
N THR A 293 -1.14 4.28 2.12
CA THR A 293 -0.26 4.62 1.00
C THR A 293 -1.09 4.64 -0.28
N VAL A 294 -1.20 5.81 -0.91
CA VAL A 294 -2.08 6.05 -2.06
C VAL A 294 -1.24 6.48 -3.26
N LEU A 295 -1.62 6.00 -4.43
CA LEU A 295 -1.08 6.50 -5.70
C LEU A 295 -2.00 7.62 -6.21
N ALA A 296 -1.42 8.76 -6.55
CA ALA A 296 -2.08 9.88 -7.21
C ALA A 296 -1.40 10.20 -8.53
N GLU A 297 -2.12 10.75 -9.49
CA GLU A 297 -1.52 11.27 -10.71
C GLU A 297 -0.76 12.56 -10.39
N ARG A 298 0.47 12.70 -10.94
CA ARG A 298 1.30 13.88 -10.73
C ARG A 298 0.63 15.08 -11.40
N GLY A 299 0.16 16.04 -10.60
CA GLY A 299 -0.56 17.23 -11.08
C GLY A 299 -2.07 17.22 -10.84
N ALA A 300 -2.66 16.13 -10.38
CA ALA A 300 -4.00 16.17 -9.79
C ALA A 300 -3.89 16.83 -8.41
N GLN A 301 -4.21 18.11 -8.33
CA GLN A 301 -4.37 18.76 -7.03
C GLN A 301 -5.47 18.01 -6.27
N PRO A 302 -5.27 17.62 -5.01
CA PRO A 302 -6.36 17.20 -4.17
C PRO A 302 -7.30 18.40 -4.07
N ASN A 303 -8.48 18.30 -4.67
CA ASN A 303 -9.54 19.28 -4.46
C ASN A 303 -9.72 19.42 -2.95
N GLY A 304 -9.43 20.64 -2.46
CA GLY A 304 -9.47 21.01 -1.06
C GLY A 304 -10.86 20.93 -0.44
#